data_e45bb66ae10e9a07a5183546ec4b1185
#
_entry.id   e45bb66ae10e9a07a5183546ec4b1185
#
_cell.length_a   1.000
_cell.length_b   1.000
_cell.length_c   1.000
_cell.angle_alpha   90.00
_cell.angle_beta   90.00
_cell.angle_gamma   90.00
#
_symmetry.space_group_name_H-M   'P 1'
#
loop_
_entity.id
_entity.type
_entity.pdbx_description
1 polymer ?
#
loop_
_entity_poly.entity_id
_entity_poly.type
_entity_poly.pdbx_seq_one_letter_code
_entity_poly.pdbx_strand_id
1 'polypeptide(L)'
;MENRKVNVSFLALDPYLERAIPAPVEKRVQGKDMISWGQDNKYPEFLLSLYRGSSTLQSIINGTRDFIVGDSITIQPLPGTTYADGVMNTKGDTIRDLVSACATDAKTFGGFAIQVIRSTAGKVVEVYACPMRWLRSNKENSVFYYSEKWAKPGNHKVVIYPAFFPFTDVEWAGLQPEEKERHYTSILFVKTHGMDTYPSPEYEGAIKACATEMAIDDYHLNAINNGFVSSLIVNFNNGVPDDETKEEIEKDFNEKFTGSQNAGRVMFSWNADRTNAVTITEPKIDNFGERYEALAKHTRQQIFTSFRGSPVLFGIPTENNGFAADNYEDAFRLYNRTAVRPVQRVICEAFERIYGQPNVITIAPFTLDGSGAEKSVQ
;
A
#
# COMPACT_ATOMS: atom_id res chain seq x y z
N MET A 1 52.16 12.67 -29.09
CA MET A 1 51.28 12.20 -27.98
C MET A 1 49.97 11.76 -28.64
N GLU A 2 49.86 10.48 -28.97
CA GLU A 2 48.62 9.94 -29.52
C GLU A 2 47.54 9.87 -28.45
N ASN A 3 46.41 10.45 -28.78
CA ASN A 3 45.21 10.38 -27.94
C ASN A 3 44.76 8.90 -27.80
N ARG A 4 45.08 8.27 -26.67
CA ARG A 4 44.56 6.96 -26.31
C ARG A 4 43.06 7.06 -26.12
N LYS A 5 42.28 6.62 -27.10
CA LYS A 5 40.82 6.40 -26.90
C LYS A 5 40.66 5.14 -26.06
N VAL A 6 40.23 5.35 -24.81
CA VAL A 6 39.74 4.25 -23.98
C VAL A 6 38.27 4.04 -24.36
N ASN A 7 37.97 2.92 -24.99
CA ASN A 7 36.59 2.52 -25.25
C ASN A 7 36.09 1.74 -24.04
N VAL A 8 35.17 2.37 -23.29
CA VAL A 8 34.46 1.75 -22.16
C VAL A 8 33.02 1.59 -22.60
N SER A 9 32.54 0.37 -22.72
CA SER A 9 31.11 0.14 -22.87
C SER A 9 30.47 -0.10 -21.50
N PHE A 10 29.44 0.66 -21.19
CA PHE A 10 28.63 0.47 -19.99
C PHE A 10 27.37 -0.29 -20.37
N LEU A 11 27.18 -1.46 -19.79
CA LEU A 11 25.86 -2.09 -19.83
C LEU A 11 24.90 -1.26 -19.01
N ALA A 12 23.79 -0.83 -19.62
CA ALA A 12 22.80 0.01 -18.99
C ALA A 12 22.28 -0.61 -17.68
N LEU A 13 22.27 0.18 -16.64
CA LEU A 13 21.62 -0.14 -15.38
C LEU A 13 20.15 -0.50 -15.61
N ASP A 14 19.71 -1.59 -14.99
CA ASP A 14 18.33 -2.05 -14.98
C ASP A 14 17.36 -0.89 -14.72
N PRO A 15 16.32 -0.70 -15.56
CA PRO A 15 15.34 0.37 -15.40
C PRO A 15 14.52 0.30 -14.10
N TYR A 16 14.72 -0.68 -13.26
CA TYR A 16 14.05 -0.77 -11.95
C TYR A 16 14.42 0.35 -10.97
N LEU A 17 15.57 1.01 -11.12
CA LEU A 17 15.98 2.13 -10.27
C LEU A 17 15.40 3.49 -10.69
N GLU A 18 14.78 3.61 -11.86
CA GLU A 18 14.13 4.83 -12.34
C GLU A 18 12.62 4.88 -12.13
N ARG A 19 12.03 4.02 -11.33
CA ARG A 19 10.64 4.24 -10.92
C ARG A 19 10.59 5.42 -9.97
N ALA A 20 10.52 6.62 -10.53
CA ALA A 20 10.20 7.81 -9.78
C ALA A 20 8.97 7.51 -8.92
N ILE A 21 9.10 7.75 -7.61
CA ILE A 21 7.98 7.59 -6.67
C ILE A 21 6.83 8.44 -7.21
N PRO A 22 5.66 7.85 -7.54
CA PRO A 22 4.56 8.60 -8.12
C PRO A 22 4.11 9.70 -7.16
N ALA A 23 3.96 10.90 -7.68
CA ALA A 23 3.42 12.01 -6.90
C ALA A 23 1.89 11.90 -6.80
N PRO A 24 1.28 12.26 -5.66
CA PRO A 24 -0.17 12.29 -5.47
C PRO A 24 -0.81 13.51 -6.18
N VAL A 25 -0.51 13.69 -7.45
CA VAL A 25 -1.01 14.83 -8.23
C VAL A 25 -2.43 14.54 -8.68
N GLU A 26 -3.35 15.46 -8.38
CA GLU A 26 -4.74 15.41 -8.82
C GLU A 26 -4.92 16.25 -10.08
N LYS A 27 -5.47 15.66 -11.14
CA LYS A 27 -5.76 16.36 -12.40
C LYS A 27 -7.17 16.02 -12.87
N ARG A 28 -7.88 17.03 -13.41
CA ARG A 28 -9.16 16.78 -14.06
C ARG A 28 -8.94 15.98 -15.35
N VAL A 29 -9.69 14.90 -15.48
CA VAL A 29 -9.63 14.06 -16.69
C VAL A 29 -10.36 14.79 -17.81
N GLN A 30 -9.69 14.98 -18.95
CA GLN A 30 -10.25 15.70 -20.09
C GLN A 30 -11.58 15.09 -20.55
N GLY A 31 -12.60 15.92 -20.68
CA GLY A 31 -13.93 15.50 -21.13
C GLY A 31 -14.78 14.75 -20.11
N LYS A 32 -14.32 14.65 -18.85
CA LYS A 32 -15.05 14.00 -17.75
C LYS A 32 -15.03 14.88 -16.51
N ASP A 33 -16.08 14.82 -15.70
CA ASP A 33 -16.12 15.45 -14.38
C ASP A 33 -15.47 14.53 -13.32
N MET A 34 -14.28 14.04 -13.62
CA MET A 34 -13.52 13.12 -12.77
C MET A 34 -12.13 13.67 -12.54
N ILE A 35 -11.65 13.53 -11.31
CA ILE A 35 -10.29 13.84 -10.92
C ILE A 35 -9.45 12.55 -10.94
N SER A 36 -8.26 12.58 -11.54
CA SER A 36 -7.34 11.45 -11.48
C SER A 36 -6.70 11.36 -10.10
N TRP A 37 -6.46 10.15 -9.61
CA TRP A 37 -5.70 9.92 -8.38
C TRP A 37 -4.25 9.57 -8.75
N GLY A 38 -3.38 10.57 -8.69
CA GLY A 38 -2.02 10.55 -9.22
C GLY A 38 -1.95 10.94 -10.70
N GLN A 39 -0.73 11.15 -11.18
CA GLN A 39 -0.48 11.67 -12.52
C GLN A 39 -1.07 10.78 -13.63
N ASP A 40 -0.98 9.46 -13.47
CA ASP A 40 -1.43 8.42 -14.39
C ASP A 40 -2.70 7.69 -13.90
N ASN A 41 -3.36 8.22 -12.87
CA ASN A 41 -4.53 7.61 -12.21
C ASN A 41 -4.24 6.26 -11.51
N LYS A 42 -2.97 5.96 -11.20
CA LYS A 42 -2.54 4.68 -10.60
C LYS A 42 -1.95 4.84 -9.20
N TYR A 43 -2.06 5.99 -8.57
CA TYR A 43 -1.52 6.21 -7.23
C TYR A 43 -2.04 5.22 -6.18
N PRO A 44 -3.33 4.82 -6.16
CA PRO A 44 -3.80 3.77 -5.24
C PRO A 44 -3.14 2.40 -5.47
N GLU A 45 -2.86 2.05 -6.72
CA GLU A 45 -2.16 0.78 -7.03
C GLU A 45 -0.70 0.84 -6.55
N PHE A 46 -0.08 2.01 -6.62
CA PHE A 46 1.26 2.22 -6.05
C PHE A 46 1.24 2.08 -4.52
N LEU A 47 0.31 2.71 -3.80
CA LEU A 47 0.17 2.54 -2.35
C LEU A 47 -0.06 1.08 -1.96
N LEU A 48 -0.87 0.36 -2.73
CA LEU A 48 -1.10 -1.06 -2.52
C LEU A 48 0.16 -1.90 -2.80
N SER A 49 0.99 -1.51 -3.76
CA SER A 49 2.28 -2.18 -4.01
C SER A 49 3.25 -1.98 -2.83
N LEU A 50 3.27 -0.79 -2.22
CA LEU A 50 4.04 -0.55 -0.99
C LEU A 50 3.55 -1.41 0.17
N TYR A 51 2.22 -1.46 0.39
CA TYR A 51 1.62 -2.30 1.42
C TYR A 51 1.97 -3.78 1.27
N ARG A 52 2.03 -4.27 0.03
CA ARG A 52 2.35 -5.68 -0.25
C ARG A 52 3.83 -6.00 -0.25
N GLY A 53 4.67 -5.02 -0.58
CA GLY A 53 6.10 -5.21 -0.75
C GLY A 53 6.93 -4.85 0.47
N SER A 54 6.50 -3.89 1.31
CA SER A 54 7.19 -3.53 2.54
C SER A 54 6.67 -4.37 3.71
N SER A 55 7.51 -5.25 4.24
CA SER A 55 7.16 -6.12 5.36
C SER A 55 6.80 -5.34 6.63
N THR A 56 7.51 -4.26 6.89
CA THR A 56 7.27 -3.37 8.03
C THR A 56 5.94 -2.63 7.88
N LEU A 57 5.66 -2.06 6.70
CA LEU A 57 4.40 -1.37 6.44
C LEU A 57 3.20 -2.33 6.57
N GLN A 58 3.31 -3.52 5.99
CA GLN A 58 2.26 -4.53 6.05
C GLN A 58 1.96 -4.95 7.49
N SER A 59 3.01 -5.21 8.30
CA SER A 59 2.88 -5.59 9.71
C SER A 59 2.16 -4.50 10.50
N ILE A 60 2.55 -3.23 10.32
CA ILE A 60 1.92 -2.11 11.05
C ILE A 60 0.45 -1.95 10.64
N ILE A 61 0.14 -1.98 9.34
CA ILE A 61 -1.25 -1.82 8.87
C ILE A 61 -2.13 -2.97 9.38
N ASN A 62 -1.67 -4.23 9.26
CA ASN A 62 -2.42 -5.39 9.71
C ASN A 62 -2.61 -5.38 11.23
N GLY A 63 -1.55 -5.17 12.01
CA GLY A 63 -1.66 -5.11 13.46
C GLY A 63 -2.55 -3.94 13.93
N THR A 64 -2.46 -2.78 13.28
CA THR A 64 -3.34 -1.65 13.60
C THR A 64 -4.79 -1.94 13.24
N ARG A 65 -5.05 -2.61 12.10
CA ARG A 65 -6.40 -3.09 11.76
C ARG A 65 -6.96 -3.99 12.86
N ASP A 66 -6.18 -4.93 13.35
CA ASP A 66 -6.62 -5.87 14.38
C ASP A 66 -6.94 -5.14 15.70
N PHE A 67 -6.14 -4.15 16.09
CA PHE A 67 -6.46 -3.26 17.21
C PHE A 67 -7.72 -2.41 16.98
N ILE A 68 -7.97 -1.95 15.73
CA ILE A 68 -9.18 -1.19 15.39
C ILE A 68 -10.41 -2.09 15.45
N VAL A 69 -10.35 -3.31 14.94
CA VAL A 69 -11.44 -4.29 14.99
C VAL A 69 -11.77 -4.69 16.43
N GLY A 70 -10.75 -4.72 17.31
CA GLY A 70 -10.90 -5.06 18.72
C GLY A 70 -11.31 -6.50 18.96
N ASP A 71 -11.67 -6.80 20.21
CA ASP A 71 -12.03 -8.17 20.62
C ASP A 71 -13.41 -8.57 20.09
N SER A 72 -14.38 -7.66 20.14
CA SER A 72 -15.73 -7.92 19.61
C SER A 72 -16.39 -6.64 19.06
N ILE A 73 -17.33 -6.84 18.15
CA ILE A 73 -18.18 -5.77 17.62
C ILE A 73 -19.62 -6.18 17.86
N THR A 74 -20.34 -5.33 18.59
CA THR A 74 -21.78 -5.48 18.77
C THR A 74 -22.51 -4.50 17.87
N ILE A 75 -23.61 -4.94 17.28
CA ILE A 75 -24.48 -4.15 16.44
C ILE A 75 -25.87 -4.08 17.06
N GLN A 76 -26.49 -2.90 17.06
CA GLN A 76 -27.89 -2.78 17.47
C GLN A 76 -28.82 -3.35 16.38
N PRO A 77 -30.03 -3.81 16.75
CA PRO A 77 -31.01 -4.25 15.76
C PRO A 77 -31.26 -3.18 14.69
N LEU A 78 -31.09 -3.54 13.43
CA LEU A 78 -31.23 -2.63 12.31
C LEU A 78 -32.62 -2.74 11.71
N PRO A 79 -33.42 -1.67 11.69
CA PRO A 79 -34.75 -1.68 11.07
C PRO A 79 -34.65 -1.93 9.57
N GLY A 80 -35.38 -2.94 9.08
CA GLY A 80 -35.47 -3.24 7.65
C GLY A 80 -34.43 -4.22 7.08
N THR A 81 -33.52 -4.71 7.91
CA THR A 81 -32.61 -5.80 7.49
C THR A 81 -33.30 -7.15 7.67
N THR A 82 -33.14 -8.05 6.68
CA THR A 82 -33.70 -9.42 6.69
C THR A 82 -32.63 -10.47 7.00
N TYR A 83 -31.41 -10.04 7.23
CA TYR A 83 -30.29 -10.93 7.48
C TYR A 83 -30.18 -11.29 8.96
N ALA A 84 -29.55 -12.40 9.24
CA ALA A 84 -29.19 -12.82 10.60
C ALA A 84 -28.36 -11.73 11.31
N ASP A 85 -28.39 -11.71 12.64
CA ASP A 85 -27.65 -10.72 13.43
C ASP A 85 -26.20 -10.62 13.01
N GLY A 86 -25.77 -9.40 12.70
CA GLY A 86 -24.41 -9.09 12.29
C GLY A 86 -24.06 -9.31 10.82
N VAL A 87 -24.94 -9.93 10.01
CA VAL A 87 -24.76 -10.03 8.54
C VAL A 87 -25.24 -8.74 7.88
N MET A 88 -24.47 -8.20 6.97
CA MET A 88 -24.67 -6.85 6.42
C MET A 88 -25.07 -6.84 4.94
N ASN A 89 -25.00 -7.98 4.25
CA ASN A 89 -25.29 -8.06 2.82
C ASN A 89 -25.51 -9.51 2.34
N THR A 90 -25.95 -9.65 1.09
CA THR A 90 -26.20 -10.95 0.44
C THR A 90 -24.97 -11.81 0.22
N LYS A 91 -23.74 -11.25 0.32
CA LYS A 91 -22.51 -12.04 0.27
C LYS A 91 -22.21 -12.76 1.58
N GLY A 92 -22.92 -12.40 2.65
CA GLY A 92 -22.68 -12.92 3.98
C GLY A 92 -21.56 -12.18 4.73
N ASP A 93 -21.12 -11.00 4.25
CA ASP A 93 -20.14 -10.19 4.97
C ASP A 93 -20.74 -9.75 6.31
N THR A 94 -19.98 -9.97 7.38
CA THR A 94 -20.35 -9.52 8.73
C THR A 94 -19.96 -8.09 8.98
N ILE A 95 -20.50 -7.48 10.03
CA ILE A 95 -20.06 -6.15 10.48
C ILE A 95 -18.55 -6.12 10.77
N ARG A 96 -18.01 -7.23 11.29
CA ARG A 96 -16.56 -7.36 11.55
C ARG A 96 -15.75 -7.31 10.25
N ASP A 97 -16.23 -7.98 9.19
CA ASP A 97 -15.57 -7.95 7.88
C ASP A 97 -15.56 -6.55 7.29
N LEU A 98 -16.69 -5.83 7.41
CA LEU A 98 -16.78 -4.44 6.92
C LEU A 98 -15.87 -3.49 7.70
N VAL A 99 -15.86 -3.58 9.03
CA VAL A 99 -14.97 -2.76 9.87
C VAL A 99 -13.50 -3.06 9.57
N SER A 100 -13.15 -4.34 9.40
CA SER A 100 -11.79 -4.76 9.03
C SER A 100 -11.36 -4.19 7.68
N ALA A 101 -12.24 -4.25 6.67
CA ALA A 101 -11.97 -3.67 5.35
C ALA A 101 -11.82 -2.14 5.41
N CYS A 102 -12.72 -1.46 6.12
CA CYS A 102 -12.65 0.00 6.32
C CYS A 102 -11.35 0.40 7.05
N ALA A 103 -10.96 -0.35 8.09
CA ALA A 103 -9.73 -0.09 8.83
C ALA A 103 -8.48 -0.27 7.95
N THR A 104 -8.45 -1.32 7.12
CA THR A 104 -7.35 -1.58 6.18
C THR A 104 -7.23 -0.46 5.15
N ASP A 105 -8.34 -0.05 4.53
CA ASP A 105 -8.34 1.04 3.55
C ASP A 105 -8.00 2.39 4.20
N ALA A 106 -8.51 2.67 5.41
CA ALA A 106 -8.18 3.87 6.17
C ALA A 106 -6.68 3.99 6.45
N LYS A 107 -6.02 2.88 6.76
CA LYS A 107 -4.57 2.86 7.02
C LYS A 107 -3.74 2.84 5.74
N THR A 108 -4.22 2.19 4.68
CA THR A 108 -3.49 2.09 3.41
C THR A 108 -3.60 3.36 2.57
N PHE A 109 -4.79 3.96 2.50
CA PHE A 109 -5.10 5.08 1.60
C PHE A 109 -5.39 6.40 2.32
N GLY A 110 -5.58 6.38 3.65
CA GLY A 110 -5.99 7.54 4.44
C GLY A 110 -7.49 7.79 4.45
N GLY A 111 -8.30 6.81 4.03
CA GLY A 111 -9.76 6.88 4.02
C GLY A 111 -10.37 5.55 3.64
N PHE A 112 -11.70 5.47 3.67
CA PHE A 112 -12.44 4.28 3.28
C PHE A 112 -13.77 4.65 2.61
N ALA A 113 -14.38 3.69 1.91
CA ALA A 113 -15.65 3.88 1.27
C ALA A 113 -16.60 2.70 1.56
N ILE A 114 -17.87 3.01 1.72
CA ILE A 114 -18.94 2.05 1.95
C ILE A 114 -20.00 2.25 0.86
N GLN A 115 -20.33 1.17 0.15
CA GLN A 115 -21.45 1.14 -0.77
C GLN A 115 -22.70 0.82 0.02
N VAL A 116 -23.72 1.66 -0.14
CA VAL A 116 -24.98 1.58 0.57
C VAL A 116 -26.10 1.32 -0.44
N ILE A 117 -26.89 0.28 -0.18
CA ILE A 117 -28.05 -0.10 -1.02
C ILE A 117 -29.31 0.15 -0.23
N ARG A 118 -30.30 0.79 -0.87
CA ARG A 118 -31.61 1.10 -0.32
C ARG A 118 -32.70 0.30 -1.00
N SER A 119 -33.76 -0.01 -0.25
CA SER A 119 -35.02 -0.50 -0.77
C SER A 119 -35.80 0.61 -1.47
N THR A 120 -36.86 0.24 -2.17
CA THR A 120 -37.84 1.18 -2.76
C THR A 120 -38.46 2.11 -1.72
N ALA A 121 -38.59 1.66 -0.47
CA ALA A 121 -39.05 2.46 0.67
C ALA A 121 -37.99 3.40 1.26
N GLY A 122 -36.75 3.43 0.72
CA GLY A 122 -35.67 4.29 1.18
C GLY A 122 -34.86 3.74 2.36
N LYS A 123 -35.24 2.60 2.90
CA LYS A 123 -34.51 1.97 4.01
C LYS A 123 -33.21 1.34 3.50
N VAL A 124 -32.13 1.47 4.27
CA VAL A 124 -30.87 0.78 3.99
C VAL A 124 -31.08 -0.71 4.20
N VAL A 125 -30.80 -1.50 3.18
CA VAL A 125 -30.99 -2.96 3.21
C VAL A 125 -29.67 -3.71 3.15
N GLU A 126 -28.66 -3.16 2.47
CA GLU A 126 -27.34 -3.78 2.36
C GLU A 126 -26.24 -2.73 2.41
N VAL A 127 -25.11 -3.12 2.96
CA VAL A 127 -23.88 -2.33 2.95
C VAL A 127 -22.69 -3.22 2.59
N TYR A 128 -21.78 -2.68 1.79
CA TYR A 128 -20.58 -3.36 1.34
C TYR A 128 -19.36 -2.47 1.55
N ALA A 129 -18.24 -3.04 1.93
CA ALA A 129 -16.97 -2.34 1.83
C ALA A 129 -16.65 -2.10 0.34
N CYS A 130 -16.44 -0.85 -0.03
CA CYS A 130 -16.11 -0.48 -1.40
C CYS A 130 -14.60 -0.18 -1.49
N PRO A 131 -13.79 -1.04 -2.14
CA PRO A 131 -12.34 -0.85 -2.17
C PRO A 131 -11.93 0.50 -2.76
N MET A 132 -11.20 1.29 -1.98
CA MET A 132 -10.77 2.65 -2.35
C MET A 132 -10.01 2.68 -3.68
N ARG A 133 -9.19 1.67 -3.96
CA ARG A 133 -8.41 1.57 -5.21
C ARG A 133 -9.27 1.59 -6.46
N TRP A 134 -10.53 1.14 -6.38
CA TRP A 134 -11.46 1.06 -7.51
C TRP A 134 -12.32 2.30 -7.67
N LEU A 135 -12.26 3.26 -6.73
CA LEU A 135 -13.03 4.49 -6.79
C LEU A 135 -12.21 5.65 -7.35
N ARG A 136 -12.89 6.46 -8.14
CA ARG A 136 -12.48 7.82 -8.49
C ARG A 136 -13.64 8.76 -8.21
N SER A 137 -13.37 10.06 -8.10
CA SER A 137 -14.38 11.04 -7.73
C SER A 137 -14.29 12.30 -8.58
N ASN A 138 -15.35 13.08 -8.60
CA ASN A 138 -15.26 14.48 -8.98
C ASN A 138 -14.66 15.31 -7.83
N LYS A 139 -14.38 16.58 -8.07
CA LYS A 139 -13.68 17.44 -7.11
C LYS A 139 -14.42 17.59 -5.78
N GLU A 140 -15.74 17.63 -5.84
CA GLU A 140 -16.63 17.85 -4.68
C GLU A 140 -16.97 16.56 -3.92
N ASN A 141 -16.47 15.39 -4.36
CA ASN A 141 -16.85 14.07 -3.84
C ASN A 141 -18.38 13.83 -3.84
N SER A 142 -19.08 14.40 -4.82
CA SER A 142 -20.52 14.24 -4.98
C SER A 142 -20.92 13.12 -5.96
N VAL A 143 -19.99 12.73 -6.84
CA VAL A 143 -20.14 11.65 -7.82
C VAL A 143 -18.92 10.76 -7.80
N PHE A 144 -19.13 9.45 -7.76
CA PHE A 144 -18.08 8.44 -7.72
C PHE A 144 -18.12 7.57 -8.97
N TYR A 145 -16.95 7.29 -9.49
CA TYR A 145 -16.71 6.46 -10.67
C TYR A 145 -16.04 5.17 -10.21
N TYR A 146 -16.68 4.05 -10.39
CA TYR A 146 -16.20 2.74 -9.98
C TYR A 146 -15.71 1.93 -11.17
N SER A 147 -14.49 1.39 -11.08
CA SER A 147 -13.96 0.41 -12.03
C SER A 147 -12.85 -0.41 -11.39
N GLU A 148 -12.81 -1.70 -11.66
CA GLU A 148 -11.73 -2.59 -11.22
C GLU A 148 -10.50 -2.55 -12.13
N LYS A 149 -10.56 -1.77 -13.22
CA LYS A 149 -9.57 -1.81 -14.30
C LYS A 149 -8.85 -0.48 -14.55
N TRP A 150 -8.77 0.40 -13.56
CA TRP A 150 -8.08 1.69 -13.72
C TRP A 150 -6.63 1.55 -14.17
N ALA A 151 -5.94 0.50 -13.74
CA ALA A 151 -4.54 0.24 -14.10
C ALA A 151 -4.35 -0.33 -15.53
N LYS A 152 -5.42 -0.79 -16.18
CA LYS A 152 -5.35 -1.37 -17.53
C LYS A 152 -5.65 -0.32 -18.59
N PRO A 153 -4.83 -0.19 -19.64
CA PRO A 153 -5.15 0.67 -20.76
C PRO A 153 -6.37 0.12 -21.54
N GLY A 154 -7.17 1.01 -22.10
CA GLY A 154 -8.31 0.66 -22.96
C GLY A 154 -9.67 1.07 -22.40
N ASN A 155 -10.71 0.79 -23.16
CA ASN A 155 -12.08 1.13 -22.81
C ASN A 155 -12.61 0.09 -21.82
N HIS A 156 -12.89 0.47 -20.58
CA HIS A 156 -13.44 -0.39 -19.53
C HIS A 156 -14.76 0.20 -19.00
N LYS A 157 -15.62 -0.69 -18.52
CA LYS A 157 -16.90 -0.30 -17.94
C LYS A 157 -16.65 0.48 -16.65
N VAL A 158 -17.20 1.69 -16.61
CA VAL A 158 -17.22 2.54 -15.41
C VAL A 158 -18.65 2.64 -14.96
N VAL A 159 -18.89 2.34 -13.69
CA VAL A 159 -20.20 2.54 -13.06
C VAL A 159 -20.15 3.85 -12.28
N ILE A 160 -21.22 4.63 -12.36
CA ILE A 160 -21.33 5.94 -11.71
C ILE A 160 -22.28 5.81 -10.54
N TYR A 161 -21.86 6.26 -9.37
CA TYR A 161 -22.65 6.30 -8.15
C TYR A 161 -22.70 7.72 -7.59
N PRO A 162 -23.86 8.17 -7.07
CA PRO A 162 -23.95 9.40 -6.29
C PRO A 162 -23.28 9.22 -4.92
N ALA A 163 -22.92 10.33 -4.29
CA ALA A 163 -22.59 10.32 -2.88
C ALA A 163 -23.78 9.91 -2.03
N PHE A 164 -23.50 9.19 -0.95
CA PHE A 164 -24.52 8.85 0.04
C PHE A 164 -25.09 10.11 0.70
N PHE A 165 -26.41 10.19 0.74
CA PHE A 165 -27.14 11.21 1.49
C PHE A 165 -28.08 10.51 2.49
N PRO A 166 -28.12 10.94 3.78
CA PRO A 166 -28.96 10.35 4.81
C PRO A 166 -30.41 10.88 4.74
N PHE A 167 -31.14 10.50 3.70
CA PHE A 167 -32.55 10.90 3.55
C PHE A 167 -33.39 10.42 4.72
N THR A 168 -34.21 11.32 5.24
CA THR A 168 -35.34 10.96 6.12
C THR A 168 -36.45 10.29 5.32
N ASP A 169 -37.38 9.61 5.99
CA ASP A 169 -38.51 8.96 5.32
C ASP A 169 -39.38 9.97 4.55
N VAL A 170 -39.54 11.17 5.07
CA VAL A 170 -40.31 12.25 4.43
C VAL A 170 -39.59 12.76 3.18
N GLU A 171 -38.30 13.02 3.27
CA GLU A 171 -37.48 13.45 2.12
C GLU A 171 -37.47 12.38 1.05
N TRP A 172 -37.26 11.11 1.39
CA TRP A 172 -37.29 10.00 0.45
C TRP A 172 -38.66 9.88 -0.24
N ALA A 173 -39.76 9.99 0.52
CA ALA A 173 -41.11 9.93 -0.06
C ALA A 173 -41.34 11.05 -1.07
N GLY A 174 -40.77 12.24 -0.83
CA GLY A 174 -40.89 13.42 -1.71
C GLY A 174 -40.04 13.38 -2.98
N LEU A 175 -39.05 12.46 -3.09
CA LEU A 175 -38.23 12.34 -4.29
C LEU A 175 -39.01 11.82 -5.49
N GLN A 176 -38.67 12.31 -6.68
CA GLN A 176 -39.20 11.75 -7.95
C GLN A 176 -38.64 10.34 -8.20
N PRO A 177 -39.35 9.48 -8.98
CA PRO A 177 -38.91 8.11 -9.23
C PRO A 177 -37.47 8.00 -9.78
N GLU A 178 -37.08 8.89 -10.68
CA GLU A 178 -35.73 8.92 -11.28
C GLU A 178 -34.64 9.28 -10.26
N GLU A 179 -34.97 10.17 -9.32
CA GLU A 179 -34.04 10.52 -8.22
C GLU A 179 -33.91 9.35 -7.24
N LYS A 180 -35.01 8.66 -6.92
CA LYS A 180 -34.97 7.44 -6.08
C LYS A 180 -34.11 6.38 -6.72
N GLU A 181 -34.29 6.11 -8.03
CA GLU A 181 -33.51 5.14 -8.78
C GLU A 181 -32.02 5.47 -8.73
N ARG A 182 -31.67 6.74 -8.90
CA ARG A 182 -30.29 7.20 -8.81
C ARG A 182 -29.68 6.94 -7.44
N HIS A 183 -30.45 7.01 -6.36
CA HIS A 183 -29.99 6.88 -4.99
C HIS A 183 -30.20 5.48 -4.37
N TYR A 184 -30.70 4.48 -5.13
CA TYR A 184 -30.79 3.11 -4.64
C TYR A 184 -29.41 2.54 -4.28
N THR A 185 -28.38 2.92 -5.02
CA THR A 185 -27.01 2.58 -4.70
C THR A 185 -26.18 3.87 -4.62
N SER A 186 -25.52 4.08 -3.52
CA SER A 186 -24.71 5.28 -3.29
C SER A 186 -23.42 4.95 -2.53
N ILE A 187 -22.48 5.85 -2.54
CA ILE A 187 -21.17 5.67 -1.88
C ILE A 187 -21.03 6.65 -0.73
N LEU A 188 -20.86 6.13 0.49
CA LEU A 188 -20.35 6.90 1.61
C LEU A 188 -18.83 6.89 1.55
N PHE A 189 -18.24 8.05 1.29
CA PHE A 189 -16.80 8.25 1.19
C PHE A 189 -16.29 9.02 2.39
N VAL A 190 -15.32 8.46 3.11
CA VAL A 190 -14.80 9.00 4.36
C VAL A 190 -13.29 9.16 4.25
N LYS A 191 -12.82 10.38 4.50
CA LYS A 191 -11.39 10.70 4.58
C LYS A 191 -10.96 10.78 6.04
N THR A 192 -9.91 10.07 6.40
CA THR A 192 -9.30 10.13 7.75
C THR A 192 -8.10 11.08 7.77
N HIS A 193 -7.42 11.23 6.64
CA HIS A 193 -6.29 12.13 6.45
C HIS A 193 -6.38 12.83 5.09
N GLY A 194 -5.77 14.02 4.99
CA GLY A 194 -5.76 14.81 3.77
C GLY A 194 -7.04 15.63 3.58
N MET A 195 -6.93 16.75 2.86
CA MET A 195 -8.01 17.72 2.63
C MET A 195 -8.35 17.87 1.13
N ASP A 196 -7.57 17.25 0.24
CA ASP A 196 -7.78 17.29 -1.20
C ASP A 196 -8.95 16.41 -1.63
N THR A 197 -9.17 16.25 -2.94
CA THR A 197 -10.24 15.38 -3.46
C THR A 197 -10.09 13.96 -2.91
N TYR A 198 -8.86 13.44 -2.91
CA TYR A 198 -8.54 12.14 -2.35
C TYR A 198 -7.83 12.26 -0.99
N PRO A 199 -7.96 11.24 -0.14
CA PRO A 199 -7.19 11.17 1.09
C PRO A 199 -5.72 10.87 0.82
N SER A 200 -4.86 11.24 1.79
CA SER A 200 -3.46 10.87 1.85
C SER A 200 -3.23 9.84 2.96
N PRO A 201 -2.36 8.83 2.76
CA PRO A 201 -2.03 7.89 3.83
C PRO A 201 -1.25 8.59 4.95
N GLU A 202 -1.46 8.16 6.21
CA GLU A 202 -0.74 8.77 7.35
C GLU A 202 0.79 8.56 7.27
N TYR A 203 1.24 7.55 6.51
CA TYR A 203 2.65 7.29 6.24
C TYR A 203 3.19 7.98 4.98
N GLU A 204 2.53 9.02 4.50
CA GLU A 204 2.96 9.77 3.30
C GLU A 204 4.43 10.21 3.38
N GLY A 205 4.87 10.68 4.55
CA GLY A 205 6.27 11.05 4.80
C GLY A 205 7.26 9.88 4.76
N ALA A 206 6.79 8.64 4.92
CA ALA A 206 7.61 7.43 4.90
C ALA A 206 7.50 6.60 3.61
N ILE A 207 6.81 7.09 2.59
CA ILE A 207 6.67 6.39 1.30
C ILE A 207 8.06 6.03 0.72
N LYS A 208 9.02 6.95 0.82
CA LYS A 208 10.40 6.70 0.39
C LYS A 208 11.06 5.58 1.20
N ALA A 209 10.83 5.55 2.50
CA ALA A 209 11.36 4.50 3.36
C ALA A 209 10.76 3.14 3.00
N CYS A 210 9.44 3.06 2.76
CA CYS A 210 8.81 1.82 2.31
C CYS A 210 9.38 1.34 0.96
N ALA A 211 9.57 2.23 0.00
CA ALA A 211 10.19 1.90 -1.28
C ALA A 211 11.66 1.49 -1.12
N THR A 212 12.40 2.11 -0.20
CA THR A 212 13.79 1.74 0.11
C THR A 212 13.86 0.34 0.75
N GLU A 213 12.94 0.00 1.68
CA GLU A 213 12.87 -1.36 2.26
C GLU A 213 12.71 -2.40 1.16
N MET A 214 11.77 -2.20 0.23
CA MET A 214 11.56 -3.09 -0.91
C MET A 214 12.82 -3.21 -1.78
N ALA A 215 13.50 -2.09 -2.06
CA ALA A 215 14.72 -2.09 -2.87
C ALA A 215 15.88 -2.81 -2.17
N ILE A 216 15.97 -2.75 -0.84
CA ILE A 216 16.95 -3.51 -0.06
C ILE A 216 16.67 -5.02 -0.19
N ASP A 217 15.41 -5.43 -0.03
CA ASP A 217 15.02 -6.83 -0.14
C ASP A 217 15.27 -7.38 -1.55
N ASP A 218 14.90 -6.62 -2.60
CA ASP A 218 15.17 -6.97 -4.01
C ASP A 218 16.68 -7.09 -4.27
N TYR A 219 17.48 -6.17 -3.71
CA TYR A 219 18.93 -6.23 -3.83
C TYR A 219 19.51 -7.50 -3.19
N HIS A 220 19.09 -7.82 -1.97
CA HIS A 220 19.55 -9.04 -1.28
C HIS A 220 19.14 -10.30 -2.03
N LEU A 221 17.91 -10.37 -2.50
CA LEU A 221 17.42 -11.50 -3.29
C LEU A 221 18.24 -11.67 -4.57
N ASN A 222 18.52 -10.58 -5.28
CA ASN A 222 19.36 -10.59 -6.47
C ASN A 222 20.81 -10.98 -6.15
N ALA A 223 21.38 -10.49 -5.05
CA ALA A 223 22.72 -10.87 -4.61
C ALA A 223 22.82 -12.37 -4.29
N ILE A 224 21.80 -12.94 -3.63
CA ILE A 224 21.73 -14.37 -3.34
C ILE A 224 21.61 -15.17 -4.65
N ASN A 225 20.73 -14.78 -5.55
CA ASN A 225 20.50 -15.45 -6.82
C ASN A 225 21.76 -15.43 -7.73
N ASN A 226 22.56 -14.37 -7.61
CA ASN A 226 23.81 -14.19 -8.35
C ASN A 226 25.04 -14.73 -7.61
N GLY A 227 24.87 -15.49 -6.50
CA GLY A 227 25.95 -16.10 -5.76
C GLY A 227 26.90 -15.10 -5.08
N PHE A 228 26.38 -13.91 -4.69
CA PHE A 228 27.17 -12.81 -4.10
C PHE A 228 28.33 -12.33 -4.98
N VAL A 229 28.30 -12.57 -6.28
CA VAL A 229 29.36 -12.12 -7.20
C VAL A 229 29.28 -10.60 -7.34
N SER A 230 30.32 -9.94 -6.84
CA SER A 230 30.55 -8.52 -7.09
C SER A 230 30.71 -8.26 -8.59
N SER A 231 30.43 -7.04 -9.02
CA SER A 231 30.69 -6.64 -10.41
C SER A 231 32.14 -6.96 -10.78
N LEU A 232 32.31 -7.77 -11.81
CA LEU A 232 33.65 -8.13 -12.31
C LEU A 232 34.09 -7.12 -13.35
N ILE A 233 35.34 -6.66 -13.26
CA ILE A 233 35.99 -5.90 -14.32
C ILE A 233 36.92 -6.86 -15.03
N VAL A 234 36.60 -7.22 -16.28
CA VAL A 234 37.44 -8.04 -17.13
C VAL A 234 38.21 -7.13 -18.09
N ASN A 235 39.49 -7.04 -17.88
CA ASN A 235 40.37 -6.23 -18.72
C ASN A 235 41.13 -7.09 -19.67
N PHE A 236 40.90 -6.97 -20.99
CA PHE A 236 41.61 -7.67 -22.03
C PHE A 236 42.82 -6.86 -22.50
N ASN A 237 44.02 -7.37 -22.27
CA ASN A 237 45.27 -6.72 -22.64
C ASN A 237 45.84 -7.20 -23.98
N ASN A 238 45.02 -7.85 -24.81
CA ASN A 238 45.44 -8.48 -26.08
C ASN A 238 45.38 -7.54 -27.29
N GLY A 239 45.09 -6.29 -27.11
CA GLY A 239 44.77 -5.34 -28.16
C GLY A 239 43.28 -4.99 -28.15
N VAL A 240 42.89 -4.01 -28.94
CA VAL A 240 41.50 -3.60 -29.13
C VAL A 240 40.97 -4.31 -30.37
N PRO A 241 40.05 -5.28 -30.24
CA PRO A 241 39.45 -5.93 -31.39
C PRO A 241 38.52 -4.97 -32.14
N ASP A 242 38.09 -5.35 -33.34
CA ASP A 242 37.06 -4.67 -34.07
C ASP A 242 35.71 -4.78 -33.34
N ASP A 243 34.75 -3.96 -33.74
CA ASP A 243 33.46 -3.84 -33.02
C ASP A 243 32.63 -5.12 -33.15
N GLU A 244 32.75 -5.88 -34.24
CA GLU A 244 32.07 -7.16 -34.49
C GLU A 244 32.59 -8.25 -33.52
N THR A 245 33.90 -8.34 -33.34
CA THR A 245 34.53 -9.27 -32.39
C THR A 245 34.20 -8.90 -30.93
N LYS A 246 34.07 -7.60 -30.59
CA LYS A 246 33.63 -7.16 -29.24
C LYS A 246 32.23 -7.63 -28.95
N GLU A 247 31.30 -7.42 -29.90
CA GLU A 247 29.90 -7.85 -29.75
C GLU A 247 29.78 -9.36 -29.59
N GLU A 248 30.59 -10.11 -30.34
CA GLU A 248 30.62 -11.58 -30.28
C GLU A 248 31.13 -12.07 -28.91
N ILE A 249 32.21 -11.47 -28.38
CA ILE A 249 32.74 -11.80 -27.04
C ILE A 249 31.74 -11.43 -25.95
N GLU A 250 31.11 -10.26 -26.02
CA GLU A 250 30.09 -9.83 -25.07
C GLU A 250 28.87 -10.77 -25.10
N LYS A 251 28.45 -11.19 -26.27
CA LYS A 251 27.35 -12.15 -26.46
C LYS A 251 27.69 -13.51 -25.89
N ASP A 252 28.85 -14.07 -26.24
CA ASP A 252 29.33 -15.37 -25.79
C ASP A 252 29.50 -15.43 -24.27
N PHE A 253 29.98 -14.32 -23.69
CA PHE A 253 30.11 -14.21 -22.25
C PHE A 253 28.74 -14.16 -21.58
N ASN A 254 27.83 -13.37 -22.13
CA ASN A 254 26.44 -13.29 -21.62
C ASN A 254 25.73 -14.65 -21.75
N GLU A 255 25.89 -15.39 -22.83
CA GLU A 255 25.29 -16.72 -22.99
C GLU A 255 25.88 -17.77 -22.04
N LYS A 256 27.16 -17.70 -21.72
CA LYS A 256 27.85 -18.69 -20.87
C LYS A 256 27.82 -18.39 -19.39
N PHE A 257 27.80 -17.10 -19.01
CA PHE A 257 27.97 -16.68 -17.64
C PHE A 257 26.80 -15.87 -17.06
N THR A 258 25.84 -15.42 -17.91
CA THR A 258 24.67 -14.66 -17.50
C THR A 258 23.38 -15.37 -17.88
N GLY A 259 23.22 -16.64 -17.49
CA GLY A 259 21.90 -17.26 -17.49
C GLY A 259 20.96 -16.45 -16.57
N SER A 260 19.63 -16.59 -16.74
CA SER A 260 18.60 -15.84 -16.00
C SER A 260 18.72 -15.90 -14.47
N GLN A 261 19.66 -16.67 -13.94
CA GLN A 261 19.97 -16.82 -12.52
C GLN A 261 21.36 -16.26 -12.13
N ASN A 262 22.22 -15.84 -13.08
CA ASN A 262 23.62 -15.46 -12.83
C ASN A 262 23.99 -14.07 -13.36
N ALA A 263 23.08 -13.11 -13.36
CA ALA A 263 23.33 -11.76 -13.86
C ALA A 263 24.25 -10.93 -12.94
N GLY A 264 25.49 -11.34 -12.81
CA GLY A 264 26.57 -10.49 -12.31
C GLY A 264 26.88 -9.38 -13.32
N ARG A 265 27.11 -8.15 -12.88
CA ARG A 265 27.51 -7.06 -13.76
C ARG A 265 28.96 -7.23 -14.13
N VAL A 266 29.25 -7.38 -15.43
CA VAL A 266 30.59 -7.48 -15.95
C VAL A 266 30.91 -6.23 -16.76
N MET A 267 32.02 -5.59 -16.47
CA MET A 267 32.55 -4.49 -17.26
C MET A 267 33.73 -5.02 -18.08
N PHE A 268 33.65 -4.89 -19.41
CA PHE A 268 34.75 -5.21 -20.30
C PHE A 268 35.60 -3.98 -20.57
N SER A 269 36.93 -4.14 -20.48
CA SER A 269 37.92 -3.15 -20.86
C SER A 269 38.93 -3.75 -21.81
N TRP A 270 39.25 -3.03 -22.87
CA TRP A 270 40.18 -3.47 -23.92
C TRP A 270 41.40 -2.58 -23.93
N ASN A 271 42.58 -3.17 -23.77
CA ASN A 271 43.84 -2.46 -23.78
C ASN A 271 44.74 -2.84 -24.93
N ALA A 272 45.41 -1.87 -25.51
CA ALA A 272 46.39 -2.08 -26.57
C ALA A 272 47.72 -2.66 -26.10
N ASP A 273 47.97 -2.72 -24.78
CA ASP A 273 49.20 -3.22 -24.22
C ASP A 273 49.18 -4.75 -24.12
N ARG A 274 50.04 -5.41 -24.84
CA ARG A 274 50.17 -6.88 -24.93
C ARG A 274 51.07 -7.50 -23.85
N THR A 275 51.61 -6.72 -22.93
CA THR A 275 52.62 -7.22 -21.99
C THR A 275 52.03 -7.94 -20.77
N ASN A 276 50.75 -7.82 -20.53
CA ASN A 276 50.07 -8.45 -19.38
C ASN A 276 48.93 -9.35 -19.80
N ALA A 277 48.72 -10.44 -19.07
CA ALA A 277 47.58 -11.33 -19.25
C ALA A 277 46.25 -10.58 -18.82
N VAL A 278 45.10 -11.17 -19.17
CA VAL A 278 43.78 -10.69 -18.75
C VAL A 278 43.78 -10.47 -17.24
N THR A 279 43.39 -9.27 -16.81
CA THR A 279 43.32 -8.92 -15.39
C THR A 279 41.83 -8.83 -14.97
N ILE A 280 41.46 -9.62 -13.99
CA ILE A 280 40.14 -9.58 -13.38
C ILE A 280 40.29 -8.79 -12.07
N THR A 281 39.54 -7.72 -11.93
CA THR A 281 39.54 -6.90 -10.71
C THR A 281 38.16 -6.95 -10.08
N GLU A 282 38.11 -7.42 -8.86
CA GLU A 282 36.91 -7.30 -8.01
C GLU A 282 36.98 -5.97 -7.24
N PRO A 283 36.04 -5.06 -7.45
CA PRO A 283 35.96 -3.86 -6.61
C PRO A 283 35.63 -4.29 -5.17
N LYS A 284 36.55 -4.06 -4.25
CA LYS A 284 36.28 -4.26 -2.82
C LYS A 284 35.38 -3.14 -2.33
N ILE A 285 34.15 -3.47 -1.98
CA ILE A 285 33.26 -2.56 -1.27
C ILE A 285 33.47 -2.82 0.23
N ASP A 286 34.24 -1.97 0.89
CA ASP A 286 34.49 -2.06 2.34
C ASP A 286 33.18 -1.82 3.12
N ASN A 287 32.92 -2.66 4.14
CA ASN A 287 31.82 -2.57 5.10
C ASN A 287 30.41 -2.53 4.50
N PHE A 288 30.21 -3.21 3.39
CA PHE A 288 28.93 -3.25 2.70
C PHE A 288 27.79 -3.77 3.60
N GLY A 289 28.04 -4.85 4.35
CA GLY A 289 27.06 -5.44 5.28
C GLY A 289 26.61 -4.49 6.38
N GLU A 290 27.53 -3.83 7.04
CA GLU A 290 27.22 -2.87 8.13
C GLU A 290 26.42 -1.65 7.63
N ARG A 291 26.74 -1.15 6.43
CA ARG A 291 26.01 -0.02 5.84
C ARG A 291 24.58 -0.41 5.50
N TYR A 292 24.36 -1.62 4.98
CA TYR A 292 23.00 -2.10 4.68
C TYR A 292 22.18 -2.37 5.92
N GLU A 293 22.77 -2.94 6.96
CA GLU A 293 22.11 -3.14 8.25
C GLU A 293 21.68 -1.80 8.88
N ALA A 294 22.57 -0.82 8.89
CA ALA A 294 22.26 0.52 9.38
C ALA A 294 21.16 1.20 8.56
N LEU A 295 21.18 1.06 7.22
CA LEU A 295 20.17 1.58 6.34
C LEU A 295 18.82 0.89 6.57
N ALA A 296 18.77 -0.43 6.64
CA ALA A 296 17.56 -1.20 6.90
C ALA A 296 16.94 -0.84 8.26
N LYS A 297 17.78 -0.71 9.30
CA LYS A 297 17.34 -0.27 10.64
C LYS A 297 16.74 1.14 10.60
N HIS A 298 17.44 2.09 9.97
CA HIS A 298 16.97 3.46 9.83
C HIS A 298 15.65 3.54 9.04
N THR A 299 15.56 2.83 7.93
CA THR A 299 14.36 2.75 7.09
C THR A 299 13.16 2.24 7.87
N ARG A 300 13.32 1.13 8.61
CA ARG A 300 12.30 0.57 9.49
C ARG A 300 11.85 1.58 10.55
N GLN A 301 12.80 2.26 11.19
CA GLN A 301 12.49 3.28 12.20
C GLN A 301 11.68 4.44 11.62
N GLN A 302 11.96 4.89 10.39
CA GLN A 302 11.19 5.94 9.72
C GLN A 302 9.73 5.50 9.49
N ILE A 303 9.50 4.24 9.08
CA ILE A 303 8.16 3.71 8.88
C ILE A 303 7.40 3.70 10.21
N PHE A 304 7.99 3.18 11.30
CA PHE A 304 7.35 3.20 12.62
C PHE A 304 7.05 4.61 13.12
N THR A 305 7.96 5.55 12.91
CA THR A 305 7.79 6.95 13.31
C THR A 305 6.58 7.59 12.61
N SER A 306 6.36 7.28 11.33
CA SER A 306 5.23 7.83 10.58
C SER A 306 3.87 7.38 11.12
N PHE A 307 3.80 6.17 11.67
CA PHE A 307 2.59 5.65 12.34
C PHE A 307 2.53 5.99 13.83
N ARG A 308 3.55 6.65 14.39
CA ARG A 308 3.65 6.90 15.84
C ARG A 308 3.60 5.61 16.66
N GLY A 309 3.97 4.49 16.03
CA GLY A 309 3.95 3.16 16.61
C GLY A 309 5.29 2.76 17.22
N SER A 310 5.25 1.97 18.29
CA SER A 310 6.44 1.31 18.82
C SER A 310 6.64 -0.05 18.14
N PRO A 311 7.87 -0.41 17.74
CA PRO A 311 8.17 -1.74 17.17
C PRO A 311 7.71 -2.90 18.04
N VAL A 312 7.73 -2.74 19.36
CA VAL A 312 7.31 -3.76 20.35
C VAL A 312 5.86 -4.18 20.15
N LEU A 313 4.97 -3.27 19.73
CA LEU A 313 3.54 -3.58 19.48
C LEU A 313 3.33 -4.55 18.32
N PHE A 314 4.31 -4.65 17.43
CA PHE A 314 4.26 -5.46 16.22
C PHE A 314 5.23 -6.64 16.26
N GLY A 315 5.66 -7.05 17.47
CA GLY A 315 6.47 -8.24 17.69
C GLY A 315 7.97 -8.05 17.38
N ILE A 316 8.45 -6.82 17.26
CA ILE A 316 9.86 -6.54 17.01
C ILE A 316 10.52 -6.14 18.33
N PRO A 317 11.50 -6.92 18.86
CA PRO A 317 12.22 -6.59 20.08
C PRO A 317 13.07 -5.33 19.90
N THR A 318 13.15 -4.50 20.94
CA THR A 318 14.06 -3.36 20.98
C THR A 318 15.39 -3.76 21.64
N GLU A 319 16.50 -3.23 21.12
CA GLU A 319 17.87 -3.65 21.47
C GLU A 319 18.20 -3.59 22.97
N ASN A 320 17.53 -2.74 23.75
CA ASN A 320 17.89 -2.48 25.13
C ASN A 320 16.98 -3.13 26.19
N ASN A 321 15.77 -3.59 25.86
CA ASN A 321 14.80 -3.98 26.90
C ASN A 321 14.06 -5.30 26.63
N GLY A 322 14.32 -6.01 25.54
CA GLY A 322 13.55 -7.21 25.22
C GLY A 322 12.02 -6.95 25.14
N PHE A 323 11.22 -7.95 25.42
CA PHE A 323 9.76 -7.83 25.61
C PHE A 323 9.45 -7.64 27.11
N ALA A 324 9.72 -6.45 27.67
CA ALA A 324 9.25 -6.15 29.01
C ALA A 324 7.75 -5.81 28.94
N ALA A 325 6.94 -6.54 29.71
CA ALA A 325 5.47 -6.41 29.70
C ALA A 325 5.01 -4.96 29.95
N ASP A 326 5.64 -4.26 30.89
CA ASP A 326 5.29 -2.87 31.22
C ASP A 326 5.48 -1.90 30.05
N ASN A 327 6.52 -2.13 29.26
CA ASN A 327 6.78 -1.30 28.06
C ASN A 327 5.72 -1.55 26.96
N TYR A 328 5.20 -2.77 26.85
CA TYR A 328 4.15 -3.10 25.90
C TYR A 328 2.82 -2.42 26.26
N GLU A 329 2.41 -2.49 27.53
CA GLU A 329 1.15 -1.89 27.98
C GLU A 329 1.13 -0.39 27.79
N ASP A 330 2.19 0.32 28.17
CA ASP A 330 2.27 1.76 28.03
C ASP A 330 2.31 2.20 26.55
N ALA A 331 3.08 1.48 25.73
CA ALA A 331 3.12 1.70 24.29
C ALA A 331 1.74 1.44 23.65
N PHE A 332 1.06 0.35 24.07
CA PHE A 332 -0.29 0.03 23.59
C PHE A 332 -1.32 1.10 24.03
N ARG A 333 -1.28 1.54 25.29
CA ARG A 333 -2.18 2.57 25.80
C ARG A 333 -2.06 3.88 25.02
N LEU A 334 -0.83 4.32 24.75
CA LEU A 334 -0.57 5.51 23.95
C LEU A 334 -1.05 5.32 22.50
N TYR A 335 -0.67 4.22 21.87
CA TYR A 335 -1.02 3.92 20.48
C TYR A 335 -2.53 3.77 20.29
N ASN A 336 -3.19 3.08 21.21
CA ASN A 336 -4.64 2.94 21.21
C ASN A 336 -5.34 4.30 21.26
N ARG A 337 -4.87 5.21 22.13
CA ARG A 337 -5.45 6.54 22.27
C ARG A 337 -5.21 7.44 21.04
N THR A 338 -4.05 7.33 20.40
CA THR A 338 -3.59 8.28 19.37
C THR A 338 -3.80 7.80 17.95
N ALA A 339 -3.80 6.49 17.70
CA ALA A 339 -3.86 5.91 16.36
C ALA A 339 -5.07 4.99 16.12
N VAL A 340 -5.54 4.26 17.14
CA VAL A 340 -6.63 3.28 17.00
C VAL A 340 -7.99 3.94 17.23
N ARG A 341 -8.24 4.49 18.41
CA ARG A 341 -9.55 5.09 18.78
C ARG A 341 -10.04 6.18 17.84
N PRO A 342 -9.21 7.08 17.30
CA PRO A 342 -9.68 8.06 16.32
C PRO A 342 -10.29 7.40 15.08
N VAL A 343 -9.69 6.32 14.57
CA VAL A 343 -10.20 5.60 13.39
C VAL A 343 -11.46 4.80 13.74
N GLN A 344 -11.49 4.13 14.92
CA GLN A 344 -12.71 3.48 15.42
C GLN A 344 -13.90 4.43 15.46
N ARG A 345 -13.69 5.64 16.00
CA ARG A 345 -14.74 6.67 16.07
C ARG A 345 -15.25 7.03 14.69
N VAL A 346 -14.38 7.31 13.74
CA VAL A 346 -14.76 7.68 12.36
C VAL A 346 -15.53 6.54 11.68
N ILE A 347 -15.16 5.29 11.92
CA ILE A 347 -15.90 4.13 11.41
C ILE A 347 -17.27 4.04 12.06
N CYS A 348 -17.39 4.16 13.39
CA CYS A 348 -18.68 4.15 14.08
C CYS A 348 -19.59 5.27 13.58
N GLU A 349 -19.08 6.49 13.47
CA GLU A 349 -19.83 7.65 12.92
C GLU A 349 -20.29 7.42 11.48
N ALA A 350 -19.52 6.70 10.67
CA ALA A 350 -19.94 6.33 9.31
C ALA A 350 -21.18 5.43 9.32
N PHE A 351 -21.22 4.42 10.19
CA PHE A 351 -22.39 3.56 10.34
C PHE A 351 -23.59 4.30 10.95
N GLU A 352 -23.37 5.19 11.92
CA GLU A 352 -24.42 6.06 12.47
C GLU A 352 -25.06 6.92 11.37
N ARG A 353 -24.24 7.48 10.47
CA ARG A 353 -24.74 8.26 9.32
C ARG A 353 -25.54 7.41 8.34
N ILE A 354 -25.13 6.14 8.12
CA ILE A 354 -25.83 5.23 7.20
C ILE A 354 -27.21 4.87 7.73
N TYR A 355 -27.33 4.55 9.02
CA TYR A 355 -28.56 4.05 9.61
C TYR A 355 -29.40 5.12 10.32
N GLY A 356 -28.85 6.34 10.48
CA GLY A 356 -29.56 7.42 11.14
C GLY A 356 -29.79 7.20 12.63
N GLN A 357 -28.99 6.32 13.27
CA GLN A 357 -29.11 5.96 14.69
C GLN A 357 -27.76 6.12 15.39
N PRO A 358 -27.74 6.63 16.62
CA PRO A 358 -26.50 6.69 17.40
C PRO A 358 -26.10 5.31 17.92
N ASN A 359 -24.80 5.09 18.08
CA ASN A 359 -24.22 3.86 18.63
C ASN A 359 -24.68 2.57 17.90
N VAL A 360 -24.89 2.64 16.60
CA VAL A 360 -25.29 1.47 15.78
C VAL A 360 -24.33 0.31 15.96
N ILE A 361 -23.03 0.62 15.99
CA ILE A 361 -21.98 -0.34 16.28
C ILE A 361 -21.17 0.10 17.49
N THR A 362 -20.79 -0.85 18.31
CA THR A 362 -19.87 -0.64 19.43
C THR A 362 -18.71 -1.62 19.31
N ILE A 363 -17.50 -1.09 19.33
CA ILE A 363 -16.28 -1.89 19.23
C ILE A 363 -15.69 -2.02 20.64
N ALA A 364 -15.61 -3.25 21.14
CA ALA A 364 -14.90 -3.54 22.37
C ALA A 364 -13.39 -3.37 22.15
N PRO A 365 -12.68 -2.62 23.01
CA PRO A 365 -11.25 -2.42 22.85
C PRO A 365 -10.52 -3.76 22.90
N PHE A 366 -9.46 -3.85 22.12
CA PHE A 366 -8.54 -4.99 22.18
C PHE A 366 -7.94 -5.05 23.60
N THR A 367 -7.99 -6.25 24.23
CA THR A 367 -7.46 -6.50 25.56
C THR A 367 -6.36 -7.55 25.50
N LEU A 368 -5.29 -7.35 26.28
CA LEU A 368 -4.16 -8.28 26.33
C LEU A 368 -4.49 -9.57 27.13
N ASP A 369 -5.43 -9.48 28.03
CA ASP A 369 -5.71 -10.54 29.02
C ASP A 369 -6.77 -11.53 28.57
N GLY A 370 -7.33 -11.40 27.37
CA GLY A 370 -8.44 -12.24 26.90
C GLY A 370 -9.71 -12.14 27.77
N SER A 371 -9.73 -11.28 28.78
CA SER A 371 -10.83 -11.15 29.74
C SER A 371 -12.12 -10.56 29.16
N GLY A 372 -12.06 -10.07 27.91
CA GLY A 372 -13.22 -9.54 27.21
C GLY A 372 -14.19 -10.58 26.68
N ALA A 373 -13.74 -11.81 26.43
CA ALA A 373 -14.53 -12.87 25.80
C ALA A 373 -15.26 -13.80 26.79
N GLU A 374 -14.83 -13.86 28.05
CA GLU A 374 -15.40 -14.81 29.02
C GLU A 374 -16.69 -14.35 29.73
N LYS A 375 -17.12 -13.09 29.56
CA LYS A 375 -18.33 -12.57 30.23
C LYS A 375 -19.62 -12.66 29.44
N SER A 376 -19.62 -13.21 28.25
CA SER A 376 -20.84 -13.33 27.41
C SER A 376 -21.39 -14.77 27.27
N VAL A 377 -20.88 -15.74 28.04
CA VAL A 377 -21.39 -17.11 28.09
C VAL A 377 -21.68 -17.49 29.55
N GLN A 378 -22.67 -16.84 30.14
CA GLN A 378 -23.43 -17.36 31.27
C GLN A 378 -24.89 -16.93 31.14
#